data_5e2ab602ab47663f281fbd486f923cd8
#
_entry.id   5e2ab602ab47663f281fbd486f923cd8
#
_cell.length_a   1.000
_cell.length_b   1.000
_cell.length_c   1.000
_cell.angle_alpha   90.00
_cell.angle_beta   90.00
_cell.angle_gamma   90.00
#
_symmetry.space_group_name_H-M   'P 1'
#
loop_
_entity.id
_entity.type
_entity.pdbx_description
1 polymer ?
#
loop_
_entity_poly.entity_id
_entity_poly.type
_entity_poly.pdbx_seq_one_letter_code
_entity_poly.pdbx_strand_id
1 'polypeptide(L)'
;MPNDSLKKLYVDELKDLYSAENQLVKALPKMAKAASSDELRKGFEQHLEQTKGHVERLEKIFSSLDESPKGKKCMGMEGLIKEGSEVIGEDLEDSVMDAALIGAAQRVEHYEIAAYGTVREFAKILDEPKHASLLEETLNEEKETDQKLTDLSREINTQAIEESPAEERAKPNQVRKMPKRVA
;
A
#
# COMPACT_ATOMS: atom_id res chain seq x y z
N MET A 1 12.61 -1.07 32.50
CA MET A 1 12.66 0.36 32.59
C MET A 1 12.96 1.09 31.27
N PRO A 2 14.14 1.33 30.69
CA PRO A 2 14.20 1.89 29.33
C PRO A 2 13.57 1.01 28.26
N ASN A 3 13.61 -0.32 28.43
CA ASN A 3 13.01 -1.30 27.53
C ASN A 3 11.47 -1.27 27.48
N ASP A 4 10.80 -0.85 28.55
CA ASP A 4 9.33 -0.85 28.59
C ASP A 4 8.72 0.19 27.64
N SER A 5 9.39 1.32 27.45
CA SER A 5 8.91 2.38 26.54
C SER A 5 9.03 1.97 25.07
N LEU A 6 10.16 1.34 24.68
CA LEU A 6 10.34 0.85 23.30
C LEU A 6 9.42 -0.34 23.01
N LYS A 7 9.26 -1.25 23.98
CA LYS A 7 8.32 -2.38 23.84
C LYS A 7 6.89 -1.90 23.64
N LYS A 8 6.47 -0.89 24.41
CA LYS A 8 5.15 -0.29 24.25
C LYS A 8 4.99 0.34 22.87
N LEU A 9 5.97 1.12 22.41
CA LEU A 9 5.95 1.71 21.07
C LEU A 9 5.91 0.63 19.99
N TYR A 10 6.69 -0.45 20.13
CA TYR A 10 6.68 -1.59 19.22
C TYR A 10 5.29 -2.22 19.10
N VAL A 11 4.62 -2.48 20.23
CA VAL A 11 3.24 -3.02 20.24
C VAL A 11 2.26 -2.03 19.61
N ASP A 12 2.40 -0.74 19.87
CA ASP A 12 1.53 0.28 19.29
C ASP A 12 1.70 0.40 17.76
N GLU A 13 2.92 0.29 17.25
CA GLU A 13 3.20 0.28 15.80
C GLU A 13 2.72 -1.02 15.13
N LEU A 14 2.84 -2.16 15.79
CA LEU A 14 2.24 -3.42 15.31
C LEU A 14 0.71 -3.33 15.20
N LYS A 15 0.03 -2.68 16.18
CA LYS A 15 -1.41 -2.45 16.12
C LYS A 15 -1.81 -1.53 14.97
N ASP A 16 -0.97 -0.53 14.66
CA ASP A 16 -1.16 0.33 13.51
C ASP A 16 -1.07 -0.46 12.20
N LEU A 17 -0.03 -1.28 12.03
CA LEU A 17 0.13 -2.17 10.88
C LEU A 17 -1.04 -3.16 10.74
N TYR A 18 -1.45 -3.80 11.83
CA TYR A 18 -2.60 -4.72 11.80
C TYR A 18 -3.88 -4.02 11.32
N SER A 19 -4.08 -2.76 11.73
CA SER A 19 -5.19 -1.95 11.22
C SER A 19 -5.01 -1.61 9.74
N ALA A 20 -3.81 -1.27 9.30
CA ALA A 20 -3.49 -0.96 7.90
C ALA A 20 -3.81 -2.14 6.99
N GLU A 21 -3.27 -3.31 7.29
CA GLU A 21 -3.50 -4.55 6.53
C GLU A 21 -4.99 -4.91 6.42
N ASN A 22 -5.72 -4.84 7.53
CA ASN A 22 -7.16 -5.11 7.53
C ASN A 22 -7.98 -4.09 6.73
N GLN A 23 -7.49 -2.87 6.55
CA GLN A 23 -8.07 -1.88 5.65
C GLN A 23 -7.76 -2.23 4.19
N LEU A 24 -6.54 -2.67 3.89
CA LEU A 24 -6.12 -3.08 2.54
C LEU A 24 -6.84 -4.34 2.05
N VAL A 25 -7.02 -5.34 2.90
CA VAL A 25 -7.85 -6.53 2.56
C VAL A 25 -9.23 -6.12 2.02
N LYS A 26 -9.79 -5.00 2.49
CA LYS A 26 -11.09 -4.48 2.02
C LYS A 26 -10.99 -3.56 0.81
N ALA A 27 -9.85 -2.93 0.60
CA ALA A 27 -9.62 -1.95 -0.46
C ALA A 27 -9.16 -2.62 -1.78
N LEU A 28 -8.25 -3.59 -1.70
CA LEU A 28 -7.65 -4.26 -2.86
C LEU A 28 -8.66 -4.86 -3.85
N PRO A 29 -9.78 -5.50 -3.42
CA PRO A 29 -10.79 -5.98 -4.35
C PRO A 29 -11.43 -4.86 -5.21
N LYS A 30 -11.50 -3.64 -4.71
CA LYS A 30 -12.04 -2.50 -5.45
C LYS A 30 -11.02 -2.01 -6.48
N MET A 31 -9.75 -1.99 -6.13
CA MET A 31 -8.66 -1.65 -7.06
C MET A 31 -8.56 -2.68 -8.17
N ALA A 32 -8.61 -3.98 -7.85
CA ALA A 32 -8.64 -5.04 -8.85
C ALA A 32 -9.82 -4.91 -9.82
N LYS A 33 -11.00 -4.57 -9.32
CA LYS A 33 -12.19 -4.35 -10.16
C LYS A 33 -12.09 -3.12 -11.05
N ALA A 34 -11.39 -2.09 -10.61
CA ALA A 34 -11.22 -0.84 -11.37
C ALA A 34 -10.12 -0.93 -12.43
N ALA A 35 -9.19 -1.87 -12.30
CA ALA A 35 -8.11 -2.07 -13.27
C ALA A 35 -8.64 -2.63 -14.59
N SER A 36 -8.27 -1.98 -15.70
CA SER A 36 -8.58 -2.40 -17.08
C SER A 36 -7.58 -3.44 -17.57
N SER A 37 -6.29 -3.26 -17.27
CA SER A 37 -5.22 -4.22 -17.55
C SER A 37 -5.43 -5.52 -16.77
N ASP A 38 -5.46 -6.65 -17.47
CA ASP A 38 -5.56 -7.98 -16.86
C ASP A 38 -4.36 -8.29 -15.97
N GLU A 39 -3.18 -7.77 -16.30
CA GLU A 39 -1.95 -8.00 -15.56
C GLU A 39 -1.97 -7.20 -14.24
N LEU A 40 -2.38 -5.93 -14.29
CA LEU A 40 -2.55 -5.11 -13.10
C LEU A 40 -3.63 -5.68 -12.17
N ARG A 41 -4.76 -6.13 -12.74
CA ARG A 41 -5.85 -6.78 -11.97
C ARG A 41 -5.34 -8.01 -11.23
N LYS A 42 -4.64 -8.92 -11.91
CA LYS A 42 -4.04 -10.10 -11.31
C LYS A 42 -3.00 -9.74 -10.25
N GLY A 43 -2.23 -8.67 -10.47
CA GLY A 43 -1.30 -8.13 -9.47
C GLY A 43 -2.01 -7.77 -8.17
N PHE A 44 -3.12 -7.01 -8.24
CA PHE A 44 -3.91 -6.67 -7.05
C PHE A 44 -4.57 -7.88 -6.39
N GLU A 45 -5.07 -8.84 -7.17
CA GLU A 45 -5.64 -10.09 -6.64
C GLU A 45 -4.58 -10.93 -5.91
N GLN A 46 -3.38 -11.04 -6.47
CA GLN A 46 -2.25 -11.74 -5.84
C GLN A 46 -1.82 -11.03 -4.56
N HIS A 47 -1.72 -9.69 -4.59
CA HIS A 47 -1.35 -8.91 -3.43
C HIS A 47 -2.39 -9.00 -2.31
N LEU A 48 -3.68 -9.11 -2.63
CA LEU A 48 -4.73 -9.39 -1.65
C LEU A 48 -4.47 -10.68 -0.86
N GLU A 49 -4.02 -11.75 -1.52
CA GLU A 49 -3.70 -13.00 -0.83
C GLU A 49 -2.42 -12.86 0.03
N GLN A 50 -1.43 -12.10 -0.42
CA GLN A 50 -0.25 -11.77 0.37
C GLN A 50 -0.63 -10.96 1.62
N THR A 51 -1.45 -9.92 1.47
CA THR A 51 -1.95 -9.08 2.57
C THR A 51 -2.69 -9.88 3.65
N LYS A 52 -3.46 -10.90 3.25
CA LYS A 52 -4.05 -11.84 4.22
C LYS A 52 -2.97 -12.61 5.00
N GLY A 53 -1.91 -13.01 4.32
CA GLY A 53 -0.75 -13.65 4.96
C GLY A 53 -0.03 -12.70 5.93
N HIS A 54 0.05 -11.40 5.60
CA HIS A 54 0.60 -10.36 6.49
C HIS A 54 -0.22 -10.25 7.78
N VAL A 55 -1.55 -10.22 7.68
CA VAL A 55 -2.45 -10.23 8.83
C VAL A 55 -2.17 -11.44 9.72
N GLU A 56 -2.05 -12.64 9.14
CA GLU A 56 -1.77 -13.87 9.89
C GLU A 56 -0.40 -13.84 10.58
N ARG A 57 0.64 -13.27 9.94
CA ARG A 57 1.96 -13.10 10.56
C ARG A 57 1.91 -12.14 11.75
N LEU A 58 1.19 -11.02 11.63
CA LEU A 58 0.96 -10.09 12.74
C LEU A 58 0.19 -10.77 13.88
N GLU A 59 -0.83 -11.56 13.61
CA GLU A 59 -1.58 -12.32 14.64
C GLU A 59 -0.68 -13.30 15.38
N LYS A 60 0.24 -13.99 14.70
CA LYS A 60 1.25 -14.86 15.34
C LYS A 60 2.15 -14.07 16.29
N ILE A 61 2.58 -12.86 15.89
CA ILE A 61 3.40 -11.98 16.73
C ILE A 61 2.59 -11.55 17.97
N PHE A 62 1.37 -11.08 17.81
CA PHE A 62 0.51 -10.68 18.92
C PHE A 62 0.23 -11.82 19.89
N SER A 63 -0.02 -13.03 19.37
CA SER A 63 -0.21 -14.23 20.18
C SER A 63 1.01 -14.55 21.04
N SER A 64 2.23 -14.38 20.51
CA SER A 64 3.46 -14.63 21.26
C SER A 64 3.76 -13.56 22.31
N LEU A 65 3.23 -12.35 22.13
CA LEU A 65 3.35 -11.23 23.09
C LEU A 65 2.27 -11.25 24.17
N ASP A 66 1.28 -12.14 24.08
CA ASP A 66 0.05 -12.14 24.91
C ASP A 66 -0.68 -10.78 24.84
N GLU A 67 -0.71 -10.19 23.65
CA GLU A 67 -1.31 -8.88 23.37
C GLU A 67 -2.46 -8.98 22.38
N SER A 68 -3.43 -8.07 22.49
CA SER A 68 -4.52 -7.93 21.51
C SER A 68 -4.06 -7.10 20.30
N PRO A 69 -4.32 -7.55 19.06
CA PRO A 69 -4.02 -6.75 17.87
C PRO A 69 -4.96 -5.55 17.67
N LYS A 70 -6.06 -5.48 18.41
CA LYS A 70 -7.10 -4.46 18.27
C LYS A 70 -6.83 -3.23 19.12
N GLY A 71 -7.46 -2.11 18.77
CA GLY A 71 -7.51 -0.91 19.60
C GLY A 71 -6.86 0.34 18.98
N LYS A 72 -6.22 0.22 17.81
CA LYS A 72 -5.67 1.37 17.06
C LYS A 72 -6.22 1.36 15.64
N LYS A 73 -6.53 2.52 15.09
CA LYS A 73 -6.87 2.71 13.69
C LYS A 73 -5.71 3.41 13.00
N CYS A 74 -5.20 2.82 11.94
CA CYS A 74 -4.18 3.46 11.12
C CYS A 74 -4.81 4.58 10.28
N MET A 75 -4.53 5.83 10.65
CA MET A 75 -5.03 7.02 9.96
C MET A 75 -4.26 7.27 8.66
N GLY A 76 -2.97 6.88 8.61
CA GLY A 76 -2.15 6.99 7.40
C GLY A 76 -2.74 6.14 6.27
N MET A 77 -3.00 4.86 6.54
CA MET A 77 -3.60 3.95 5.57
C MET A 77 -5.02 4.36 5.19
N GLU A 78 -5.84 4.83 6.15
CA GLU A 78 -7.17 5.37 5.84
C GLU A 78 -7.09 6.52 4.84
N GLY A 79 -6.14 7.43 5.00
CA GLY A 79 -5.91 8.54 4.07
C GLY A 79 -5.51 8.06 2.68
N LEU A 80 -4.57 7.13 2.58
CA LEU A 80 -4.10 6.56 1.31
C LEU A 80 -5.23 5.82 0.58
N ILE A 81 -6.02 5.01 1.28
CA ILE A 81 -7.17 4.30 0.70
C ILE A 81 -8.24 5.29 0.23
N LYS A 82 -8.46 6.38 0.96
CA LYS A 82 -9.39 7.42 0.56
C LYS A 82 -8.94 8.11 -0.74
N GLU A 83 -7.66 8.47 -0.85
CA GLU A 83 -7.10 9.03 -2.10
C GLU A 83 -7.25 8.05 -3.28
N GLY A 84 -6.95 6.75 -3.07
CA GLY A 84 -7.16 5.74 -4.09
C GLY A 84 -8.64 5.57 -4.49
N SER A 85 -9.55 5.71 -3.53
CA SER A 85 -10.99 5.65 -3.81
C SER A 85 -11.50 6.88 -4.57
N GLU A 86 -10.91 8.06 -4.36
CA GLU A 86 -11.20 9.27 -5.13
C GLU A 86 -10.77 9.08 -6.59
N VAL A 87 -9.58 8.50 -6.82
CA VAL A 87 -9.10 8.15 -8.17
C VAL A 87 -10.07 7.23 -8.90
N ILE A 88 -10.54 6.15 -8.25
CA ILE A 88 -11.50 5.20 -8.85
C ILE A 88 -12.81 5.89 -9.24
N GLY A 89 -13.17 6.98 -8.58
CA GLY A 89 -14.40 7.76 -8.88
C GLY A 89 -14.24 8.78 -10.00
N GLU A 90 -13.05 8.97 -10.55
CA GLU A 90 -12.81 9.90 -11.65
C GLU A 90 -13.20 9.28 -13.00
N ASP A 91 -13.64 10.11 -13.95
CA ASP A 91 -13.93 9.72 -15.32
C ASP A 91 -12.64 9.81 -16.16
N LEU A 92 -11.84 8.73 -16.12
CA LEU A 92 -10.56 8.62 -16.80
C LEU A 92 -10.62 7.55 -17.90
N GLU A 93 -9.82 7.74 -18.95
CA GLU A 93 -9.56 6.68 -19.93
C GLU A 93 -8.91 5.47 -19.26
N ASP A 94 -9.18 4.27 -19.78
CA ASP A 94 -8.78 2.99 -19.14
C ASP A 94 -7.29 2.93 -18.78
N SER A 95 -6.40 3.26 -19.69
CA SER A 95 -4.95 3.26 -19.44
C SER A 95 -4.48 4.35 -18.48
N VAL A 96 -5.18 5.50 -18.44
CA VAL A 96 -4.91 6.59 -17.51
C VAL A 96 -5.40 6.20 -16.10
N MET A 97 -6.54 5.52 -16.01
CA MET A 97 -7.03 4.92 -14.75
C MET A 97 -6.00 3.93 -14.20
N ASP A 98 -5.52 3.01 -15.01
CA ASP A 98 -4.51 2.02 -14.59
C ASP A 98 -3.21 2.69 -14.11
N ALA A 99 -2.73 3.72 -14.81
CA ALA A 99 -1.57 4.50 -14.37
C ALA A 99 -1.81 5.20 -13.01
N ALA A 100 -3.01 5.73 -12.80
CA ALA A 100 -3.39 6.38 -11.54
C ALA A 100 -3.53 5.36 -10.39
N LEU A 101 -4.07 4.16 -10.65
CA LEU A 101 -4.16 3.05 -9.70
C LEU A 101 -2.77 2.57 -9.26
N ILE A 102 -1.82 2.43 -10.20
CA ILE A 102 -0.42 2.10 -9.87
C ILE A 102 0.17 3.15 -8.93
N GLY A 103 0.00 4.44 -9.24
CA GLY A 103 0.51 5.51 -8.40
C GLY A 103 -0.10 5.53 -7.00
N ALA A 104 -1.39 5.21 -6.86
CA ALA A 104 -2.06 5.08 -5.57
C ALA A 104 -1.53 3.86 -4.78
N ALA A 105 -1.37 2.70 -5.44
CA ALA A 105 -0.82 1.49 -4.84
C ALA A 105 0.62 1.70 -4.35
N GLN A 106 1.51 2.26 -5.16
CA GLN A 106 2.89 2.49 -4.74
C GLN A 106 3.02 3.38 -3.50
N ARG A 107 2.11 4.34 -3.28
CA ARG A 107 2.10 5.11 -2.02
C ARG A 107 1.78 4.23 -0.82
N VAL A 108 0.91 3.24 -0.99
CA VAL A 108 0.59 2.24 0.04
C VAL A 108 1.81 1.38 0.32
N GLU A 109 2.44 0.81 -0.73
CA GLU A 109 3.65 -0.02 -0.57
C GLU A 109 4.76 0.73 0.18
N HIS A 110 5.02 2.00 -0.18
CA HIS A 110 6.03 2.81 0.49
C HIS A 110 5.70 3.11 1.95
N TYR A 111 4.42 3.27 2.29
CA TYR A 111 3.98 3.36 3.68
C TYR A 111 4.32 2.06 4.44
N GLU A 112 3.99 0.90 3.87
CA GLU A 112 4.21 -0.41 4.49
C GLU A 112 5.68 -0.76 4.58
N ILE A 113 6.48 -0.49 3.53
CA ILE A 113 7.94 -0.66 3.56
C ILE A 113 8.57 0.13 4.71
N ALA A 114 8.16 1.39 4.92
CA ALA A 114 8.66 2.21 6.02
C ALA A 114 8.22 1.66 7.38
N ALA A 115 6.95 1.29 7.54
CA ALA A 115 6.40 0.80 8.78
C ALA A 115 6.99 -0.57 9.18
N TYR A 116 6.99 -1.56 8.26
CA TYR A 116 7.59 -2.87 8.50
C TYR A 116 9.10 -2.80 8.75
N GLY A 117 9.81 -1.94 8.02
CA GLY A 117 11.23 -1.68 8.28
C GLY A 117 11.48 -1.20 9.70
N THR A 118 10.64 -0.30 10.19
CA THR A 118 10.72 0.25 11.56
C THR A 118 10.47 -0.82 12.63
N VAL A 119 9.35 -1.54 12.55
CA VAL A 119 9.00 -2.54 13.58
C VAL A 119 9.95 -3.74 13.57
N ARG A 120 10.49 -4.10 12.40
CA ARG A 120 11.54 -5.12 12.28
C ARG A 120 12.79 -4.72 13.09
N GLU A 121 13.26 -3.47 12.98
CA GLU A 121 14.40 -2.99 13.77
C GLU A 121 14.08 -2.93 15.26
N PHE A 122 12.85 -2.56 15.64
CA PHE A 122 12.44 -2.64 17.04
C PHE A 122 12.47 -4.07 17.56
N ALA A 123 11.99 -5.05 16.78
CA ALA A 123 12.03 -6.46 17.14
C ALA A 123 13.47 -6.95 17.37
N LYS A 124 14.43 -6.56 16.52
CA LYS A 124 15.85 -6.90 16.68
C LYS A 124 16.45 -6.33 17.99
N ILE A 125 16.15 -5.05 18.29
CA ILE A 125 16.66 -4.38 19.51
C ILE A 125 16.04 -4.98 20.77
N LEU A 126 14.78 -5.45 20.68
CA LEU A 126 14.04 -6.08 21.79
C LEU A 126 14.42 -7.58 21.99
N ASP A 127 15.36 -8.10 21.20
CA ASP A 127 15.76 -9.52 21.20
C ASP A 127 14.62 -10.49 20.87
N GLU A 128 13.81 -10.10 19.87
CA GLU A 128 12.69 -10.89 19.35
C GLU A 128 12.98 -11.40 17.92
N PRO A 129 13.94 -12.33 17.74
CA PRO A 129 14.42 -12.72 16.42
C PRO A 129 13.35 -13.41 15.56
N LYS A 130 12.38 -14.10 16.17
CA LYS A 130 11.28 -14.72 15.44
C LYS A 130 10.34 -13.68 14.85
N HIS A 131 10.05 -12.62 15.59
CA HIS A 131 9.24 -11.49 15.09
C HIS A 131 9.99 -10.77 13.96
N ALA A 132 11.29 -10.49 14.16
CA ALA A 132 12.11 -9.86 13.14
C ALA A 132 12.10 -10.64 11.82
N SER A 133 12.12 -11.98 11.87
CA SER A 133 12.05 -12.84 10.69
C SER A 133 10.70 -12.74 9.98
N LEU A 134 9.58 -12.79 10.71
CA LEU A 134 8.24 -12.66 10.14
C LEU A 134 8.02 -11.28 9.50
N LEU A 135 8.50 -10.23 10.16
CA LEU A 135 8.41 -8.85 9.66
C LEU A 135 9.31 -8.61 8.44
N GLU A 136 10.48 -9.27 8.38
CA GLU A 136 11.38 -9.22 7.21
C GLU A 136 10.73 -9.90 6.00
N GLU A 137 10.03 -11.02 6.20
CA GLU A 137 9.33 -11.73 5.13
C GLU A 137 8.27 -10.82 4.50
N THR A 138 7.41 -10.18 5.30
CA THR A 138 6.43 -9.21 4.80
C THR A 138 7.10 -8.02 4.12
N LEU A 139 8.12 -7.42 4.73
CA LEU A 139 8.85 -6.29 4.16
C LEU A 139 9.44 -6.60 2.77
N ASN A 140 9.88 -7.83 2.54
CA ASN A 140 10.39 -8.24 1.23
C ASN A 140 9.26 -8.40 0.21
N GLU A 141 8.11 -8.92 0.61
CA GLU A 141 6.93 -9.04 -0.25
C GLU A 141 6.42 -7.67 -0.69
N GLU A 142 6.41 -6.64 0.21
CA GLU A 142 6.03 -5.26 -0.14
C GLU A 142 7.00 -4.63 -1.14
N LYS A 143 8.30 -4.83 -0.95
CA LYS A 143 9.32 -4.35 -1.90
C LYS A 143 9.19 -5.02 -3.26
N GLU A 144 8.87 -6.30 -3.30
CA GLU A 144 8.64 -7.03 -4.56
C GLU A 144 7.38 -6.51 -5.26
N THR A 145 6.31 -6.19 -4.52
CA THR A 145 5.09 -5.62 -5.06
C THR A 145 5.34 -4.22 -5.63
N ASP A 146 6.03 -3.34 -4.91
CA ASP A 146 6.42 -2.02 -5.42
C ASP A 146 7.26 -2.12 -6.70
N GLN A 147 8.20 -3.05 -6.76
CA GLN A 147 9.01 -3.28 -7.97
C GLN A 147 8.17 -3.76 -9.14
N LYS A 148 7.23 -4.69 -8.92
CA LYS A 148 6.31 -5.16 -9.96
C LYS A 148 5.43 -4.02 -10.48
N LEU A 149 4.90 -3.18 -9.60
CA LEU A 149 4.13 -1.98 -9.98
C LEU A 149 4.98 -1.01 -10.80
N THR A 150 6.24 -0.81 -10.43
CA THR A 150 7.20 0.01 -11.19
C THR A 150 7.42 -0.55 -12.60
N ASP A 151 7.56 -1.86 -12.75
CA ASP A 151 7.78 -2.49 -14.05
C ASP A 151 6.54 -2.40 -14.93
N LEU A 152 5.35 -2.66 -14.39
CA LEU A 152 4.07 -2.49 -15.08
C LEU A 152 3.82 -1.03 -15.51
N SER A 153 4.23 -0.06 -14.70
CA SER A 153 4.03 1.35 -15.00
C SER A 153 4.67 1.79 -16.31
N ARG A 154 5.79 1.18 -16.71
CA ARG A 154 6.51 1.54 -17.95
C ARG A 154 5.67 1.25 -19.19
N GLU A 155 4.99 0.12 -19.23
CA GLU A 155 4.12 -0.27 -20.33
C GLU A 155 2.81 0.53 -20.29
N ILE A 156 2.12 0.54 -19.16
CA ILE A 156 0.83 1.19 -18.97
C ILE A 156 0.92 2.70 -19.23
N ASN A 157 1.96 3.38 -18.73
CA ASN A 157 2.14 4.81 -18.97
C ASN A 157 2.42 5.12 -20.46
N THR A 158 3.06 4.21 -21.20
CA THR A 158 3.25 4.35 -22.63
C THR A 158 1.93 4.23 -23.38
N GLN A 159 1.09 3.24 -23.03
CA GLN A 159 -0.26 3.06 -23.59
C GLN A 159 -1.13 4.30 -23.31
N ALA A 160 -1.10 4.82 -22.08
CA ALA A 160 -1.84 6.02 -21.70
C ALA A 160 -1.50 7.27 -22.55
N ILE A 161 -0.25 7.39 -23.01
CA ILE A 161 0.15 8.45 -23.94
C ILE A 161 -0.37 8.17 -25.34
N GLU A 162 -0.32 6.92 -25.81
CA GLU A 162 -0.72 6.54 -27.17
C GLU A 162 -2.23 6.62 -27.39
N GLU A 163 -3.02 6.31 -26.38
CA GLU A 163 -4.49 6.37 -26.39
C GLU A 163 -5.03 7.79 -26.24
N SER A 164 -4.22 8.74 -25.74
CA SER A 164 -4.64 10.14 -25.65
C SER A 164 -4.94 10.73 -27.03
N PRO A 165 -6.04 11.51 -27.20
CA PRO A 165 -6.42 12.11 -28.47
C PRO A 165 -5.26 12.91 -29.09
N ALA A 166 -5.06 12.80 -30.41
CA ALA A 166 -3.96 13.44 -31.13
C ALA A 166 -3.90 14.98 -30.94
N GLU A 167 -5.06 15.62 -30.65
CA GLU A 167 -5.15 17.04 -30.33
C GLU A 167 -4.55 17.42 -28.99
N GLU A 168 -4.53 16.51 -28.00
CA GLU A 168 -3.85 16.73 -26.72
C GLU A 168 -2.34 16.49 -26.81
N ARG A 169 -1.90 15.56 -27.65
CA ARG A 169 -0.46 15.28 -27.91
C ARG A 169 0.25 16.47 -28.60
N ALA A 170 -0.49 17.29 -29.35
CA ALA A 170 0.05 18.41 -30.13
C ALA A 170 0.15 19.74 -29.34
N LYS A 171 -0.42 19.85 -28.14
CA LYS A 171 -0.38 21.07 -27.33
C LYS A 171 0.89 21.10 -26.48
N PRO A 172 1.80 22.08 -26.65
CA PRO A 172 2.94 22.22 -25.76
C PRO A 172 2.42 22.59 -24.37
N ASN A 173 2.65 21.66 -23.44
CA ASN A 173 2.65 21.76 -21.97
C ASN A 173 1.92 22.97 -21.34
N GLN A 174 0.63 23.15 -21.64
CA GLN A 174 -0.22 24.04 -20.84
C GLN A 174 -0.68 23.24 -19.62
N VAL A 175 0.04 23.43 -18.49
CA VAL A 175 -0.38 22.93 -17.18
C VAL A 175 -1.83 23.33 -16.95
N ARG A 176 -2.76 22.38 -17.09
CA ARG A 176 -4.16 22.58 -16.72
C ARG A 176 -4.18 22.97 -15.25
N LYS A 177 -4.57 24.20 -14.94
CA LYS A 177 -4.78 24.63 -13.56
C LYS A 177 -5.84 23.73 -12.95
N MET A 178 -5.41 22.82 -12.07
CA MET A 178 -6.35 22.06 -11.25
C MET A 178 -7.32 23.01 -10.55
N PRO A 179 -8.60 22.65 -10.43
CA PRO A 179 -9.56 23.45 -9.66
C PRO A 179 -9.03 23.57 -8.22
N LYS A 180 -9.01 24.79 -7.70
CA LYS A 180 -8.59 25.06 -6.32
C LYS A 180 -9.47 24.23 -5.40
N ARG A 181 -8.85 23.29 -4.64
CA ARG A 181 -9.52 22.64 -3.51
C ARG A 181 -10.03 23.75 -2.58
N VAL A 182 -11.33 23.77 -2.36
CA VAL A 182 -11.95 24.61 -1.32
C VAL A 182 -11.61 23.96 0.01
N ALA A 183 -11.03 24.74 0.91
CA ALA A 183 -10.58 24.31 2.25
C ALA A 183 -11.76 23.86 3.12
#